data_432b9d2204e791fc16dd5f0300d8a281
#
_entry.id   432b9d2204e791fc16dd5f0300d8a281
#
_cell.length_a   1.000
_cell.length_b   1.000
_cell.length_c   1.000
_cell.angle_alpha   90.00
_cell.angle_beta   90.00
_cell.angle_gamma   90.00
#
_symmetry.space_group_name_H-M   'P 1'
#
loop_
_entity.id
_entity.type
_entity.pdbx_description
1 polymer ?
#
loop_
_entity_poly.entity_id
_entity_poly.type
_entity_poly.pdbx_seq_one_letter_code
_entity_poly.pdbx_strand_id
1 'polypeptide(L)'
;MTIKYLYCFKNLIMKSNKELFFIAEISANHCGKKSLAKKLIKCAKDNGASAVKLQTYTADMMTIKSSKKYFKINEGLWKGYQLWDLYDEAHTPLEWHKELFDYARKLGIKIFSTPFDESAVDLLEDLNCSMYKVASFEMTDLPLIRRIAKTGKPMIISTGMASLKEIEE
;
A
#
# COMPACT_ATOMS: atom_id res chain seq x y z
N MET A 1 -2.78 -20.97 11.94
CA MET A 1 -3.46 -20.50 10.68
C MET A 1 -2.39 -20.00 9.72
N THR A 2 -1.43 -20.86 9.54
CA THR A 2 -0.10 -20.55 9.07
C THR A 2 0.01 -20.76 7.57
N ILE A 3 0.69 -20.62 6.75
CA ILE A 3 1.11 -21.12 5.42
C ILE A 3 0.03 -21.16 4.30
N LYS A 4 -1.27 -21.27 4.54
CA LYS A 4 -2.27 -21.34 3.46
C LYS A 4 -2.31 -20.08 2.57
N TYR A 5 -2.00 -18.90 3.10
CA TYR A 5 -2.05 -17.63 2.36
C TYR A 5 -0.78 -17.36 1.55
N LEU A 6 0.39 -17.75 2.05
CA LEU A 6 1.62 -17.74 1.23
C LEU A 6 1.50 -18.72 0.05
N TYR A 7 0.82 -19.86 0.28
CA TYR A 7 0.54 -20.87 -0.75
C TYR A 7 -0.47 -20.36 -1.80
N CYS A 8 -1.41 -19.49 -1.42
CA CYS A 8 -2.37 -18.90 -2.34
C CYS A 8 -1.68 -17.93 -3.31
N PHE A 9 -0.71 -17.15 -2.84
CA PHE A 9 0.06 -16.25 -3.71
C PHE A 9 1.00 -17.03 -4.65
N LYS A 10 1.64 -18.08 -4.14
CA LYS A 10 2.45 -18.99 -4.95
C LYS A 10 1.60 -19.67 -6.02
N ASN A 11 0.36 -20.06 -5.71
CA ASN A 11 -0.57 -20.63 -6.68
C ASN A 11 -1.16 -19.57 -7.64
N LEU A 12 -1.32 -18.30 -7.22
CA LEU A 12 -1.80 -17.23 -8.09
C LEU A 12 -0.73 -16.82 -9.11
N ILE A 13 0.55 -16.79 -8.69
CA ILE A 13 1.68 -16.43 -9.55
C ILE A 13 2.13 -17.62 -10.41
N MET A 14 2.08 -18.85 -9.89
CA MET A 14 2.62 -20.01 -10.58
C MET A 14 1.61 -20.81 -11.41
N LYS A 15 0.29 -20.53 -11.29
CA LYS A 15 -0.75 -21.17 -12.12
C LYS A 15 -1.09 -20.42 -13.39
N SER A 16 -0.65 -19.19 -13.57
CA SER A 16 -0.82 -18.48 -14.85
C SER A 16 0.47 -18.59 -15.65
N ASN A 17 0.46 -19.46 -16.60
CA ASN A 17 1.34 -19.51 -17.79
C ASN A 17 2.53 -18.55 -17.82
N LYS A 18 3.57 -18.72 -17.00
CA LYS A 18 4.88 -18.04 -17.10
C LYS A 18 4.85 -16.49 -17.25
N GLU A 19 3.70 -15.85 -17.09
CA GLU A 19 3.60 -14.39 -17.15
C GLU A 19 3.99 -13.77 -15.80
N LEU A 20 4.94 -12.84 -15.85
CA LEU A 20 5.34 -12.07 -14.69
C LEU A 20 4.23 -11.08 -14.31
N PHE A 21 3.99 -10.91 -13.02
CA PHE A 21 3.03 -9.95 -12.50
C PHE A 21 3.78 -8.69 -12.05
N PHE A 22 3.78 -7.67 -12.91
CA PHE A 22 4.44 -6.40 -12.63
C PHE A 22 3.51 -5.43 -11.91
N ILE A 23 3.96 -4.92 -10.76
CA ILE A 23 3.25 -3.93 -9.95
C ILE A 23 3.99 -2.61 -10.07
N ALA A 24 3.34 -1.57 -10.62
CA ALA A 24 3.85 -0.22 -10.60
C ALA A 24 3.45 0.49 -9.32
N GLU A 25 4.45 0.96 -8.56
CA GLU A 25 4.24 1.73 -7.33
C GLU A 25 3.97 3.19 -7.64
N ILE A 26 2.78 3.69 -7.32
CA ILE A 26 2.43 5.10 -7.46
C ILE A 26 2.86 5.89 -6.22
N SER A 27 2.58 5.37 -5.01
CA SER A 27 2.97 5.99 -3.74
C SER A 27 2.74 7.52 -3.74
N ALA A 28 3.71 8.29 -3.24
CA ALA A 28 3.71 9.76 -3.21
C ALA A 28 4.22 10.41 -4.51
N ASN A 29 4.51 9.64 -5.57
CA ASN A 29 5.06 10.16 -6.83
C ASN A 29 4.12 11.11 -7.59
N HIS A 30 2.88 11.23 -7.12
CA HIS A 30 1.92 12.21 -7.63
C HIS A 30 2.23 13.67 -7.22
N CYS A 31 3.17 13.90 -6.29
CA CYS A 31 3.59 15.24 -5.85
C CYS A 31 2.40 16.16 -5.53
N GLY A 32 1.42 15.70 -4.75
CA GLY A 32 0.21 16.44 -4.37
C GLY A 32 -0.75 16.77 -5.53
N LYS A 33 -0.62 16.12 -6.70
CA LYS A 33 -1.45 16.41 -7.88
C LYS A 33 -2.21 15.18 -8.35
N LYS A 34 -3.54 15.16 -8.15
CA LYS A 34 -4.41 14.07 -8.61
C LYS A 34 -4.29 13.80 -10.12
N SER A 35 -4.12 14.84 -10.92
CA SER A 35 -3.89 14.70 -12.36
C SER A 35 -2.62 13.93 -12.69
N LEU A 36 -1.55 14.09 -11.88
CA LEU A 36 -0.32 13.34 -12.05
C LEU A 36 -0.50 11.89 -11.61
N ALA A 37 -1.22 11.63 -10.51
CA ALA A 37 -1.56 10.25 -10.11
C ALA A 37 -2.26 9.49 -11.26
N LYS A 38 -3.25 10.11 -11.91
CA LYS A 38 -3.91 9.52 -13.10
C LYS A 38 -2.96 9.29 -14.27
N LYS A 39 -2.05 10.24 -14.55
CA LYS A 39 -1.03 10.07 -15.60
C LYS A 39 -0.11 8.89 -15.30
N LEU A 40 0.30 8.72 -14.04
CA LEU A 40 1.13 7.59 -13.62
C LEU A 40 0.39 6.24 -13.79
N ILE A 41 -0.88 6.17 -13.40
CA ILE A 41 -1.71 4.97 -13.62
C ILE A 41 -1.81 4.64 -15.11
N LYS A 42 -2.07 5.65 -15.95
CA LYS A 42 -2.12 5.46 -17.41
C LYS A 42 -0.77 5.00 -17.96
N CYS A 43 0.31 5.65 -17.56
CA CYS A 43 1.67 5.29 -17.98
C CYS A 43 2.01 3.84 -17.60
N ALA A 44 1.69 3.41 -16.38
CA ALA A 44 1.87 2.04 -15.94
C ALA A 44 1.11 1.05 -16.85
N LYS A 45 -0.15 1.34 -17.15
CA LYS A 45 -0.96 0.53 -18.07
C LYS A 45 -0.35 0.46 -19.47
N ASP A 46 0.02 1.60 -20.04
CA ASP A 46 0.57 1.70 -21.40
C ASP A 46 1.91 0.97 -21.54
N ASN A 47 2.65 0.81 -20.44
CA ASN A 47 3.94 0.09 -20.40
C ASN A 47 3.82 -1.35 -19.87
N GLY A 48 2.62 -1.92 -19.83
CA GLY A 48 2.42 -3.35 -19.57
C GLY A 48 2.44 -3.76 -18.10
N ALA A 49 2.29 -2.82 -17.15
CA ALA A 49 2.11 -3.19 -15.76
C ALA A 49 0.81 -3.99 -15.56
N SER A 50 0.88 -5.04 -14.76
CA SER A 50 -0.25 -5.89 -14.39
C SER A 50 -1.17 -5.21 -13.38
N ALA A 51 -0.59 -4.39 -12.52
CA ALA A 51 -1.30 -3.64 -11.48
C ALA A 51 -0.56 -2.35 -11.12
N VAL A 52 -1.30 -1.43 -10.51
CA VAL A 52 -0.76 -0.26 -9.80
C VAL A 52 -1.05 -0.37 -8.31
N LYS A 53 -0.14 0.12 -7.47
CA LYS A 53 -0.30 0.15 -6.03
C LYS A 53 -0.24 1.59 -5.51
N LEU A 54 -1.22 1.93 -4.66
CA LEU A 54 -1.27 3.16 -3.88
C LEU A 54 -0.83 2.90 -2.43
N GLN A 55 -0.80 3.96 -1.65
CA GLN A 55 -0.73 3.92 -0.19
C GLN A 55 -1.94 4.67 0.37
N THR A 56 -2.59 4.10 1.37
CA THR A 56 -3.82 4.63 1.97
C THR A 56 -3.55 4.92 3.44
N TYR A 57 -3.21 6.17 3.73
CA TYR A 57 -2.96 6.66 5.08
C TYR A 57 -3.22 8.15 5.19
N THR A 58 -3.39 8.62 6.41
CA THR A 58 -3.20 10.01 6.83
C THR A 58 -1.95 10.12 7.69
N ALA A 59 -1.43 11.31 7.93
CA ALA A 59 -0.26 11.48 8.78
C ALA A 59 -0.49 10.91 10.20
N ASP A 60 -1.71 11.02 10.72
CA ASP A 60 -2.08 10.52 12.06
C ASP A 60 -2.12 8.98 12.14
N MET A 61 -2.36 8.28 11.03
CA MET A 61 -2.23 6.81 10.96
C MET A 61 -0.78 6.36 11.02
N MET A 62 0.17 7.21 10.62
CA MET A 62 1.58 6.89 10.51
C MET A 62 2.38 7.27 11.76
N THR A 63 2.04 8.40 12.41
CA THR A 63 2.79 8.92 13.53
C THR A 63 2.00 9.96 14.31
N ILE A 64 2.41 10.23 15.53
CA ILE A 64 1.85 11.34 16.33
C ILE A 64 2.50 12.66 15.93
N LYS A 65 1.74 13.75 15.93
CA LYS A 65 2.24 15.12 15.72
C LYS A 65 3.05 15.56 16.94
N SER A 66 4.37 15.61 16.81
CA SER A 66 5.27 15.93 17.93
C SER A 66 6.52 16.65 17.44
N SER A 67 6.93 17.70 18.19
CA SER A 67 8.18 18.42 17.96
C SER A 67 9.40 17.79 18.64
N LYS A 68 9.23 16.67 19.37
CA LYS A 68 10.33 15.98 20.03
C LYS A 68 11.36 15.46 19.02
N LYS A 69 12.63 15.44 19.42
CA LYS A 69 13.77 15.04 18.57
C LYS A 69 13.60 13.68 17.85
N TYR A 70 12.86 12.75 18.44
CA TYR A 70 12.62 11.40 17.87
C TYR A 70 11.72 11.42 16.64
N PHE A 71 10.93 12.50 16.46
CA PHE A 71 10.02 12.69 15.34
C PHE A 71 10.60 13.63 14.26
N LYS A 72 11.88 14.01 14.42
CA LYS A 72 12.60 14.81 13.43
C LYS A 72 13.57 13.97 12.64
N ILE A 73 13.52 14.10 11.33
CA ILE A 73 14.43 13.39 10.41
C ILE A 73 15.78 14.10 10.45
N ASN A 74 16.81 13.37 10.84
CA ASN A 74 18.16 13.93 11.05
C ASN A 74 19.10 13.75 9.85
N GLU A 75 18.75 12.84 8.91
CA GLU A 75 19.60 12.46 7.77
C GLU A 75 18.78 12.24 6.50
N GLY A 76 19.46 12.20 5.35
CA GLY A 76 18.86 11.91 4.06
C GLY A 76 18.14 13.11 3.44
N LEU A 77 17.33 12.82 2.42
CA LEU A 77 16.66 13.82 1.57
C LEU A 77 15.69 14.73 2.35
N TRP A 78 15.08 14.22 3.40
CA TRP A 78 14.08 14.95 4.20
C TRP A 78 14.65 15.44 5.53
N LYS A 79 15.97 15.61 5.62
CA LYS A 79 16.63 16.16 6.81
C LYS A 79 16.00 17.47 7.23
N GLY A 80 15.59 17.55 8.50
CA GLY A 80 14.95 18.72 9.07
C GLY A 80 13.43 18.66 9.13
N TYR A 81 12.78 17.78 8.36
CA TYR A 81 11.34 17.56 8.44
C TYR A 81 10.94 16.91 9.76
N GLN A 82 9.75 17.24 10.24
CA GLN A 82 9.05 16.39 11.21
C GLN A 82 8.38 15.25 10.47
N LEU A 83 8.34 14.06 11.06
CA LEU A 83 7.72 12.88 10.43
C LEU A 83 6.26 13.12 10.04
N TRP A 84 5.50 13.76 10.94
CA TRP A 84 4.10 14.05 10.67
C TRP A 84 3.92 14.96 9.45
N ASP A 85 4.70 16.05 9.37
CA ASP A 85 4.61 17.01 8.26
C ASP A 85 4.99 16.35 6.93
N LEU A 86 6.00 15.47 6.93
CA LEU A 86 6.38 14.70 5.74
C LEU A 86 5.26 13.77 5.28
N TYR A 87 4.64 13.04 6.20
CA TYR A 87 3.53 12.15 5.85
C TYR A 87 2.30 12.92 5.38
N ASP A 88 2.03 14.09 5.99
CA ASP A 88 0.93 14.95 5.56
C ASP A 88 1.14 15.51 4.14
N GLU A 89 2.35 15.89 3.79
CA GLU A 89 2.70 16.34 2.42
C GLU A 89 2.67 15.18 1.40
N ALA A 90 3.10 13.99 1.80
CA ALA A 90 3.32 12.88 0.89
C ALA A 90 2.10 11.99 0.66
N HIS A 91 1.09 12.02 1.55
CA HIS A 91 -0.04 11.10 1.46
C HIS A 91 -0.87 11.28 0.19
N THR A 92 -1.53 10.22 -0.24
CA THR A 92 -2.59 10.31 -1.24
C THR A 92 -3.90 10.66 -0.52
N PRO A 93 -4.48 11.85 -0.75
CA PRO A 93 -5.73 12.23 -0.09
C PRO A 93 -6.80 11.16 -0.22
N LEU A 94 -7.47 10.82 0.88
CA LEU A 94 -8.42 9.70 0.92
C LEU A 94 -9.58 9.91 -0.06
N GLU A 95 -10.00 11.15 -0.26
CA GLU A 95 -11.06 11.51 -1.22
C GLU A 95 -10.67 11.31 -2.69
N TRP A 96 -9.38 11.10 -3.00
CA TRP A 96 -8.97 10.79 -4.37
C TRP A 96 -9.12 9.30 -4.70
N HIS A 97 -9.13 8.43 -3.68
CA HIS A 97 -9.07 6.98 -3.86
C HIS A 97 -10.20 6.48 -4.76
N LYS A 98 -11.45 6.92 -4.51
CA LYS A 98 -12.58 6.50 -5.35
C LYS A 98 -12.33 6.80 -6.84
N GLU A 99 -11.92 8.03 -7.13
CA GLU A 99 -11.69 8.47 -8.51
C GLU A 99 -10.51 7.74 -9.17
N LEU A 100 -9.43 7.47 -8.40
CA LEU A 100 -8.27 6.73 -8.90
C LEU A 100 -8.59 5.26 -9.15
N PHE A 101 -9.36 4.63 -8.27
CA PHE A 101 -9.82 3.26 -8.43
C PHE A 101 -10.76 3.13 -9.64
N ASP A 102 -11.72 4.02 -9.79
CA ASP A 102 -12.61 4.03 -10.94
C ASP A 102 -11.85 4.28 -12.26
N TYR A 103 -10.86 5.18 -12.23
CA TYR A 103 -10.02 5.46 -13.39
C TYR A 103 -9.17 4.24 -13.80
N ALA A 104 -8.55 3.55 -12.85
CA ALA A 104 -7.78 2.34 -13.11
C ALA A 104 -8.66 1.23 -13.70
N ARG A 105 -9.86 1.02 -13.15
CA ARG A 105 -10.85 0.06 -13.70
C ARG A 105 -11.24 0.40 -15.13
N LYS A 106 -11.51 1.69 -15.41
CA LYS A 106 -11.81 2.15 -16.78
C LYS A 106 -10.69 1.87 -17.77
N LEU A 107 -9.44 1.93 -17.33
CA LEU A 107 -8.28 1.58 -18.14
C LEU A 107 -8.03 0.06 -18.24
N GLY A 108 -8.73 -0.75 -17.46
CA GLY A 108 -8.50 -2.19 -17.41
C GLY A 108 -7.16 -2.59 -16.79
N ILE A 109 -6.70 -1.83 -15.78
CA ILE A 109 -5.53 -2.20 -14.96
C ILE A 109 -5.98 -2.46 -13.54
N LYS A 110 -5.42 -3.49 -12.90
CA LYS A 110 -5.68 -3.78 -11.49
C LYS A 110 -5.14 -2.65 -10.62
N ILE A 111 -5.88 -2.30 -9.58
CA ILE A 111 -5.45 -1.32 -8.58
C ILE A 111 -5.68 -1.88 -7.18
N PHE A 112 -4.71 -1.65 -6.30
CA PHE A 112 -4.79 -2.01 -4.89
C PHE A 112 -3.95 -1.05 -4.06
N SER A 113 -3.95 -1.22 -2.75
CA SER A 113 -3.26 -0.28 -1.87
C SER A 113 -2.62 -0.96 -0.67
N THR A 114 -1.75 -0.21 0.00
CA THR A 114 -1.22 -0.50 1.33
C THR A 114 -2.02 0.31 2.34
N PRO A 115 -2.90 -0.30 3.16
CA PRO A 115 -3.49 0.37 4.33
C PRO A 115 -2.48 0.39 5.49
N PHE A 116 -2.59 1.38 6.35
CA PHE A 116 -1.73 1.54 7.53
C PHE A 116 -2.52 1.50 8.85
N ASP A 117 -3.84 1.38 8.78
CA ASP A 117 -4.71 1.07 9.91
C ASP A 117 -6.00 0.35 9.45
N GLU A 118 -6.87 0.00 10.42
CA GLU A 118 -8.11 -0.71 10.13
C GLU A 118 -9.11 0.15 9.35
N SER A 119 -9.17 1.47 9.59
CA SER A 119 -10.08 2.38 8.87
C SER A 119 -9.70 2.53 7.39
N ALA A 120 -8.41 2.46 7.08
CA ALA A 120 -7.94 2.42 5.70
C ALA A 120 -8.36 1.11 5.01
N VAL A 121 -8.43 -0.01 5.75
CA VAL A 121 -8.96 -1.27 5.18
C VAL A 121 -10.46 -1.13 4.88
N ASP A 122 -11.23 -0.50 5.77
CA ASP A 122 -12.67 -0.27 5.57
C ASP A 122 -12.92 0.55 4.29
N LEU A 123 -12.20 1.67 4.13
CA LEU A 123 -12.25 2.47 2.90
C LEU A 123 -11.93 1.64 1.65
N LEU A 124 -10.90 0.82 1.70
CA LEU A 124 -10.48 0.00 0.58
C LEU A 124 -11.49 -1.14 0.28
N GLU A 125 -12.21 -1.66 1.29
CA GLU A 125 -13.30 -2.60 1.08
C GLU A 125 -14.47 -1.94 0.33
N ASP A 126 -14.88 -0.72 0.74
CA ASP A 126 -15.92 0.06 0.06
C ASP A 126 -15.57 0.35 -1.40
N LEU A 127 -14.29 0.47 -1.70
CA LEU A 127 -13.78 0.64 -3.05
C LEU A 127 -13.60 -0.69 -3.82
N ASN A 128 -13.99 -1.83 -3.25
CA ASN A 128 -13.77 -3.15 -3.83
C ASN A 128 -12.31 -3.40 -4.22
N CYS A 129 -11.38 -3.05 -3.33
CA CYS A 129 -9.97 -3.35 -3.50
C CYS A 129 -9.78 -4.86 -3.67
N SER A 130 -9.02 -5.28 -4.67
CA SER A 130 -8.90 -6.71 -5.04
C SER A 130 -7.85 -7.48 -4.25
N MET A 131 -6.91 -6.80 -3.63
CA MET A 131 -5.83 -7.35 -2.84
C MET A 131 -5.21 -6.27 -1.95
N TYR A 132 -4.41 -6.64 -0.97
CA TYR A 132 -3.79 -5.73 -0.03
C TYR A 132 -2.28 -5.89 0.02
N LYS A 133 -1.58 -4.84 0.40
CA LYS A 133 -0.16 -4.87 0.75
C LYS A 133 0.00 -4.53 2.23
N VAL A 134 0.79 -5.32 2.93
CA VAL A 134 1.27 -4.99 4.29
C VAL A 134 2.73 -4.57 4.16
N ALA A 135 3.05 -3.34 4.55
CA ALA A 135 4.42 -2.85 4.48
C ALA A 135 5.30 -3.47 5.57
N SER A 136 6.61 -3.33 5.46
CA SER A 136 7.55 -4.01 6.37
C SER A 136 7.39 -3.60 7.82
N PHE A 137 7.08 -2.32 8.07
CA PHE A 137 6.90 -1.80 9.44
C PHE A 137 5.62 -2.33 10.09
N GLU A 138 4.59 -2.63 9.31
CA GLU A 138 3.28 -3.12 9.76
C GLU A 138 3.23 -4.65 9.85
N MET A 139 4.34 -5.33 9.56
CA MET A 139 4.34 -6.80 9.61
C MET A 139 4.10 -7.37 11.01
N THR A 140 4.43 -6.62 12.06
CA THR A 140 4.15 -6.98 13.45
C THR A 140 2.81 -6.41 13.97
N ASP A 141 2.10 -5.63 13.16
CA ASP A 141 0.75 -5.16 13.49
C ASP A 141 -0.28 -6.27 13.26
N LEU A 142 -0.36 -7.18 14.22
CA LEU A 142 -1.29 -8.31 14.15
C LEU A 142 -2.77 -7.89 14.07
N PRO A 143 -3.25 -6.83 14.73
CA PRO A 143 -4.61 -6.31 14.53
C PRO A 143 -4.88 -5.97 13.06
N LEU A 144 -4.03 -5.15 12.44
CA LEU A 144 -4.16 -4.78 11.03
C LEU A 144 -4.14 -6.01 10.10
N ILE A 145 -3.19 -6.93 10.30
CA ILE A 145 -3.09 -8.16 9.51
C ILE A 145 -4.35 -9.01 9.65
N ARG A 146 -4.87 -9.16 10.87
CA ARG A 146 -6.14 -9.88 11.13
C ARG A 146 -7.34 -9.20 10.47
N ARG A 147 -7.39 -7.84 10.49
CA ARG A 147 -8.45 -7.09 9.81
C ARG A 147 -8.41 -7.33 8.30
N ILE A 148 -7.22 -7.27 7.69
CA ILE A 148 -7.04 -7.57 6.27
C ILE A 148 -7.40 -9.04 5.98
N ALA A 149 -6.94 -9.98 6.79
CA ALA A 149 -7.23 -11.42 6.60
C ALA A 149 -8.73 -11.74 6.62
N LYS A 150 -9.51 -11.03 7.44
CA LYS A 150 -10.99 -11.17 7.50
C LYS A 150 -11.67 -10.79 6.18
N THR A 151 -11.05 -10.00 5.31
CA THR A 151 -11.62 -9.68 4.00
C THR A 151 -11.63 -10.89 3.05
N GLY A 152 -10.85 -11.93 3.33
CA GLY A 152 -10.68 -13.12 2.48
C GLY A 152 -9.92 -12.84 1.17
N LYS A 153 -9.42 -11.63 0.97
CA LYS A 153 -8.70 -11.22 -0.25
C LYS A 153 -7.21 -11.53 -0.14
N PRO A 154 -6.51 -11.71 -1.26
CA PRO A 154 -5.06 -11.90 -1.27
C PRO A 154 -4.33 -10.71 -0.63
N MET A 155 -3.23 -11.01 0.08
CA MET A 155 -2.34 -9.98 0.60
C MET A 155 -0.87 -10.31 0.29
N ILE A 156 -0.09 -9.27 0.07
CA ILE A 156 1.38 -9.31 -0.06
C ILE A 156 1.95 -8.72 1.22
N ILE A 157 2.81 -9.45 1.91
CA ILE A 157 3.46 -8.98 3.14
C ILE A 157 4.96 -8.82 2.88
N SER A 158 5.52 -7.63 3.13
CA SER A 158 6.95 -7.41 3.17
C SER A 158 7.50 -7.81 4.54
N THR A 159 8.64 -8.49 4.55
CA THR A 159 9.23 -9.10 5.76
C THR A 159 10.58 -8.49 6.13
N GLY A 160 10.98 -7.38 5.51
CA GLY A 160 12.33 -6.81 5.67
C GLY A 160 12.66 -6.29 7.06
N MET A 161 11.66 -6.01 7.90
CA MET A 161 11.82 -5.54 9.28
C MET A 161 11.57 -6.62 10.32
N ALA A 162 11.28 -7.86 9.90
CA ALA A 162 10.91 -8.94 10.79
C ALA A 162 12.01 -10.01 10.89
N SER A 163 12.14 -10.63 12.06
CA SER A 163 12.89 -11.86 12.25
C SER A 163 12.15 -13.07 11.67
N LEU A 164 12.85 -14.17 11.42
CA LEU A 164 12.22 -15.42 10.97
C LEU A 164 11.12 -15.88 11.93
N LYS A 165 11.32 -15.72 13.22
CA LYS A 165 10.34 -16.11 14.25
C LYS A 165 9.04 -15.32 14.11
N GLU A 166 9.14 -14.01 13.89
CA GLU A 166 7.94 -13.15 13.67
C GLU A 166 7.23 -13.45 12.36
N ILE A 167 7.94 -13.97 11.36
CA ILE A 167 7.34 -14.40 10.08
C ILE A 167 6.59 -15.74 10.24
N GLU A 168 7.07 -16.62 11.11
CA GLU A 168 6.49 -17.95 11.35
C GLU A 168 5.29 -17.90 12.31
N GLU A 169 5.18 -16.89 13.16
CA GLU A 169 4.09 -16.67 14.09
C GLU A 169 2.81 -16.20 13.38
#